data_834bf48029e116e7adb871a73fcc3247
#
_entry.id   834bf48029e116e7adb871a73fcc3247
#
_cell.length_a   1.000
_cell.length_b   1.000
_cell.length_c   1.000
_cell.angle_alpha   90.00
_cell.angle_beta   90.00
_cell.angle_gamma   90.00
#
_symmetry.space_group_name_H-M   'P 1'
#
loop_
_entity.id
_entity.type
_entity.pdbx_description
1 polymer ?
#
loop_
_entity_poly.entity_id
_entity_poly.type
_entity_poly.pdbx_seq_one_letter_code
_entity_poly.pdbx_strand_id
1 'polypeptide(L)'
;MNNLIDDLKSFELIIQNLKSENISNINLSKTILFIVDMNNGFAKSGALYSQRVENLIDPIASFANFIGNNNCPIIAFTDSHTPDSIELKNYPKHCLIDDIESDIIDELKSINGLTIVPKNSTNGFFALENFDYSSFENIIIVGDCTDICIYQFATTLKAYFNHLNIDKNIIVPVDLVDTYDIPNIHSANLMNLVFLNSMIQNGINVVKTIDY
;
A
#
# COMPACT_ATOMS: atom_id res chain seq x y z
N MET A 1 -31.15 -5.28 8.57
CA MET A 1 -30.01 -6.07 9.14
C MET A 1 -29.64 -7.29 8.29
N ASN A 2 -30.64 -8.08 7.82
CA ASN A 2 -30.34 -9.26 6.98
C ASN A 2 -29.57 -8.92 5.68
N ASN A 3 -29.92 -7.81 5.00
CA ASN A 3 -29.24 -7.40 3.76
C ASN A 3 -27.74 -7.08 3.96
N LEU A 4 -27.37 -6.42 5.07
CA LEU A 4 -25.97 -6.06 5.32
C LEU A 4 -25.07 -7.31 5.52
N ILE A 5 -25.59 -8.33 6.20
CA ILE A 5 -24.85 -9.57 6.39
C ILE A 5 -24.66 -10.30 5.04
N ASP A 6 -25.66 -10.27 4.18
CA ASP A 6 -25.59 -10.91 2.87
C ASP A 6 -24.65 -10.13 1.93
N ASP A 7 -24.64 -8.80 2.03
CA ASP A 7 -23.68 -7.94 1.30
C ASP A 7 -22.23 -8.24 1.73
N LEU A 8 -21.96 -8.32 3.04
CA LEU A 8 -20.63 -8.67 3.56
C LEU A 8 -20.16 -10.06 3.11
N LYS A 9 -21.06 -11.05 3.12
CA LYS A 9 -20.76 -12.40 2.57
C LYS A 9 -20.43 -12.35 1.08
N SER A 10 -21.15 -11.50 0.32
CA SER A 10 -20.88 -11.33 -1.10
C SER A 10 -19.51 -10.73 -1.34
N PHE A 11 -19.11 -9.72 -0.55
CA PHE A 11 -17.76 -9.14 -0.59
C PHE A 11 -16.69 -10.18 -0.22
N GLU A 12 -16.93 -10.98 0.82
CA GLU A 12 -16.03 -12.06 1.22
C GLU A 12 -15.83 -13.07 0.08
N LEU A 13 -16.89 -13.48 -0.59
CA LEU A 13 -16.81 -14.37 -1.75
C LEU A 13 -16.01 -13.76 -2.90
N ILE A 14 -16.13 -12.46 -3.16
CA ILE A 14 -15.33 -11.78 -4.19
C ILE A 14 -13.85 -11.89 -3.84
N ILE A 15 -13.46 -11.56 -2.61
CA ILE A 15 -12.04 -11.61 -2.19
C ILE A 15 -11.50 -13.04 -2.18
N GLN A 16 -12.28 -14.02 -1.71
CA GLN A 16 -11.88 -15.43 -1.69
C GLN A 16 -11.67 -16.02 -3.10
N ASN A 17 -12.38 -15.52 -4.10
CA ASN A 17 -12.29 -15.96 -5.50
C ASN A 17 -11.31 -15.14 -6.35
N LEU A 18 -10.55 -14.21 -5.76
CA LEU A 18 -9.49 -13.49 -6.47
C LEU A 18 -8.46 -14.49 -7.03
N LYS A 19 -8.03 -14.21 -8.25
CA LYS A 19 -6.99 -15.01 -8.89
C LYS A 19 -5.61 -14.47 -8.53
N SER A 20 -4.63 -15.37 -8.51
CA SER A 20 -3.23 -14.96 -8.54
C SER A 20 -2.90 -14.36 -9.92
N GLU A 21 -1.99 -13.41 -9.93
CA GLU A 21 -1.37 -12.89 -11.15
C GLU A 21 0.00 -13.56 -11.33
N ASN A 22 0.33 -13.97 -12.53
CA ASN A 22 1.66 -14.50 -12.79
C ASN A 22 2.57 -13.35 -13.26
N ILE A 23 3.74 -13.24 -12.66
CA ILE A 23 4.70 -12.18 -12.98
C ILE A 23 5.10 -12.19 -14.46
N SER A 24 5.06 -13.34 -15.12
CA SER A 24 5.34 -13.46 -16.56
C SER A 24 4.35 -12.71 -17.46
N ASN A 25 3.16 -12.38 -16.93
CA ASN A 25 2.16 -11.57 -17.63
C ASN A 25 2.40 -10.07 -17.45
N ILE A 26 3.31 -9.69 -16.54
CA ILE A 26 3.61 -8.29 -16.20
C ILE A 26 4.90 -7.89 -16.92
N ASN A 27 4.84 -6.86 -17.76
CA ASN A 27 6.04 -6.32 -18.40
C ASN A 27 6.89 -5.57 -17.37
N LEU A 28 7.89 -6.23 -16.78
CA LEU A 28 8.74 -5.67 -15.74
C LEU A 28 9.48 -4.41 -16.19
N SER A 29 9.87 -4.29 -17.47
CA SER A 29 10.55 -3.09 -17.98
C SER A 29 9.67 -1.83 -17.97
N LYS A 30 8.36 -2.00 -17.77
CA LYS A 30 7.36 -0.94 -17.68
C LYS A 30 6.58 -1.00 -16.38
N THR A 31 7.23 -1.47 -15.32
CA THR A 31 6.63 -1.65 -14.00
C THR A 31 7.36 -0.82 -12.96
N ILE A 32 6.60 -0.25 -12.05
CA ILE A 32 7.09 0.39 -10.83
C ILE A 32 6.41 -0.22 -9.61
N LEU A 33 7.18 -0.42 -8.53
CA LEU A 33 6.67 -0.84 -7.23
C LEU A 33 6.59 0.36 -6.29
N PHE A 34 5.45 0.56 -5.66
CA PHE A 34 5.29 1.44 -4.51
C PHE A 34 5.13 0.62 -3.24
N ILE A 35 6.00 0.89 -2.26
CA ILE A 35 5.91 0.35 -0.91
C ILE A 35 5.41 1.49 -0.02
N VAL A 36 4.29 1.28 0.65
CA VAL A 36 3.62 2.31 1.44
C VAL A 36 3.81 2.01 2.91
N ASP A 37 4.44 2.94 3.61
CA ASP A 37 4.50 3.04 5.07
C ASP A 37 5.08 1.83 5.83
N MET A 38 6.00 1.11 5.21
CA MET A 38 6.79 0.10 5.92
C MET A 38 7.84 0.77 6.82
N ASN A 39 7.37 1.60 7.73
CA ASN A 39 8.16 2.35 8.70
C ASN A 39 8.40 1.54 9.98
N ASN A 40 9.45 1.86 10.73
CA ASN A 40 9.66 1.28 12.05
C ASN A 40 8.48 1.55 12.99
N GLY A 41 7.87 2.74 12.92
CA GLY A 41 6.75 3.16 13.76
C GLY A 41 5.47 2.33 13.60
N PHE A 42 5.29 1.67 12.45
CA PHE A 42 4.14 0.79 12.17
C PHE A 42 4.49 -0.69 12.24
N ALA A 43 5.69 -1.05 11.77
CA ALA A 43 6.09 -2.44 11.60
C ALA A 43 6.97 -3.01 12.72
N LYS A 44 7.59 -2.18 13.56
CA LYS A 44 8.53 -2.64 14.61
C LYS A 44 8.12 -2.20 16.02
N SER A 45 7.91 -0.89 16.23
CA SER A 45 7.59 -0.34 17.55
C SER A 45 7.12 1.11 17.40
N GLY A 46 6.21 1.57 18.23
CA GLY A 46 5.71 2.93 18.22
C GLY A 46 4.25 3.01 18.65
N ALA A 47 3.72 4.23 18.65
CA ALA A 47 2.34 4.46 19.09
C ALA A 47 1.29 3.80 18.17
N LEU A 48 1.63 3.55 16.92
CA LEU A 48 0.77 2.92 15.91
C LEU A 48 1.32 1.57 15.42
N TYR A 49 2.23 0.95 16.18
CA TYR A 49 2.71 -0.39 15.87
C TYR A 49 1.56 -1.40 15.74
N SER A 50 1.67 -2.26 14.75
CA SER A 50 0.73 -3.36 14.53
C SER A 50 1.46 -4.65 14.17
N GLN A 51 1.16 -5.74 14.90
CA GLN A 51 1.67 -7.07 14.55
C GLN A 51 1.27 -7.50 13.13
N ARG A 52 0.13 -7.03 12.63
CA ARG A 52 -0.34 -7.33 11.28
C ARG A 52 0.58 -6.69 10.24
N VAL A 53 1.02 -5.46 10.49
CA VAL A 53 2.00 -4.75 9.64
C VAL A 53 3.38 -5.39 9.75
N GLU A 54 3.81 -5.77 10.96
CA GLU A 54 5.06 -6.53 11.14
C GLU A 54 5.10 -7.82 10.32
N ASN A 55 3.97 -8.53 10.22
CA ASN A 55 3.87 -9.76 9.42
C ASN A 55 4.03 -9.53 7.91
N LEU A 56 3.93 -8.29 7.43
CA LEU A 56 4.19 -7.93 6.03
C LEU A 56 5.69 -7.76 5.71
N ILE A 57 6.57 -7.68 6.70
CA ILE A 57 7.99 -7.39 6.51
C ILE A 57 8.63 -8.39 5.55
N ASP A 58 8.60 -9.67 5.90
CA ASP A 58 9.27 -10.72 5.11
C ASP A 58 8.70 -10.87 3.69
N PRO A 59 7.37 -10.96 3.50
CA PRO A 59 6.82 -11.09 2.15
C PRO A 59 7.06 -9.85 1.28
N ILE A 60 6.96 -8.63 1.83
CA ILE A 60 7.27 -7.42 1.07
C ILE A 60 8.76 -7.33 0.75
N ALA A 61 9.65 -7.62 1.70
CA ALA A 61 11.09 -7.62 1.45
C ALA A 61 11.50 -8.65 0.39
N SER A 62 10.91 -9.85 0.42
CA SER A 62 11.12 -10.86 -0.61
C SER A 62 10.69 -10.38 -1.99
N PHE A 63 9.47 -9.87 -2.11
CA PHE A 63 8.93 -9.36 -3.37
C PHE A 63 9.72 -8.15 -3.89
N ALA A 64 10.04 -7.20 -3.02
CA ALA A 64 10.82 -6.02 -3.39
C ALA A 64 12.25 -6.37 -3.86
N ASN A 65 12.89 -7.37 -3.22
CA ASN A 65 14.18 -7.90 -3.70
C ASN A 65 14.06 -8.50 -5.11
N PHE A 66 13.00 -9.26 -5.38
CA PHE A 66 12.75 -9.79 -6.71
C PHE A 66 12.59 -8.66 -7.74
N ILE A 67 11.77 -7.66 -7.44
CA ILE A 67 11.52 -6.48 -8.31
C ILE A 67 12.82 -5.70 -8.55
N GLY A 68 13.59 -5.40 -7.50
CA GLY A 68 14.85 -4.68 -7.61
C GLY A 68 15.92 -5.45 -8.40
N ASN A 69 16.00 -6.77 -8.25
CA ASN A 69 16.91 -7.62 -9.01
C ASN A 69 16.57 -7.69 -10.51
N ASN A 70 15.33 -7.37 -10.87
CA ASN A 70 14.88 -7.23 -12.25
C ASN A 70 14.99 -5.78 -12.77
N ASN A 71 15.70 -4.90 -12.05
CA ASN A 71 15.94 -3.49 -12.39
C ASN A 71 14.64 -2.65 -12.52
N CYS A 72 13.56 -3.04 -11.86
CA CYS A 72 12.37 -2.21 -11.77
C CYS A 72 12.58 -1.14 -10.70
N PRO A 73 12.19 0.12 -10.93
CA PRO A 73 12.25 1.15 -9.91
C PRO A 73 11.27 0.86 -8.77
N ILE A 74 11.71 1.20 -7.56
CA ILE A 74 10.94 1.04 -6.33
C ILE A 74 10.89 2.38 -5.62
N ILE A 75 9.70 2.85 -5.28
CA ILE A 75 9.50 4.02 -4.41
C ILE A 75 8.88 3.53 -3.11
N ALA A 76 9.52 3.82 -1.99
CA ALA A 76 8.96 3.60 -0.67
C ALA A 76 8.53 4.94 -0.06
N PHE A 77 7.24 5.08 0.21
CA PHE A 77 6.76 6.16 1.06
C PHE A 77 7.06 5.84 2.52
N THR A 78 7.46 6.85 3.27
CA THR A 78 7.58 6.76 4.72
C THR A 78 6.83 7.92 5.36
N ASP A 79 5.95 7.63 6.32
CA ASP A 79 5.37 8.68 7.13
C ASP A 79 6.48 9.45 7.86
N SER A 80 6.47 10.78 7.71
CA SER A 80 7.47 11.66 8.29
C SER A 80 6.82 13.00 8.59
N HIS A 81 6.25 13.09 9.81
CA HIS A 81 5.45 14.22 10.22
C HIS A 81 6.27 15.31 10.88
N THR A 82 6.02 16.58 10.52
CA THR A 82 6.50 17.69 11.32
C THR A 82 5.75 17.76 12.65
N PRO A 83 6.35 18.28 13.74
CA PRO A 83 5.69 18.32 15.05
C PRO A 83 4.36 19.08 15.09
N ASP A 84 4.12 19.96 14.11
CA ASP A 84 2.90 20.76 13.94
C ASP A 84 1.98 20.24 12.83
N SER A 85 2.23 19.02 12.32
CA SER A 85 1.38 18.39 11.32
C SER A 85 -0.09 18.36 11.76
N ILE A 86 -0.97 18.80 10.87
CA ILE A 86 -2.42 18.83 11.10
C ILE A 86 -2.98 17.41 11.32
N GLU A 87 -2.38 16.42 10.69
CA GLU A 87 -2.79 15.02 10.78
C GLU A 87 -2.69 14.48 12.22
N LEU A 88 -1.68 14.94 12.99
CA LEU A 88 -1.50 14.57 14.40
C LEU A 88 -2.62 15.06 15.33
N LYS A 89 -3.61 15.78 14.83
CA LYS A 89 -4.84 16.08 15.59
C LYS A 89 -5.79 14.89 15.64
N ASN A 90 -5.69 13.98 14.70
CA ASN A 90 -6.58 12.82 14.56
C ASN A 90 -5.92 11.51 15.01
N TYR A 91 -4.59 11.47 15.06
CA TYR A 91 -3.79 10.30 15.43
C TYR A 91 -2.87 10.63 16.60
N PRO A 92 -2.45 9.63 17.40
CA PRO A 92 -1.33 9.80 18.32
C PRO A 92 -0.10 10.33 17.57
N LYS A 93 0.81 11.02 18.29
CA LYS A 93 2.10 11.37 17.70
C LYS A 93 2.84 10.10 17.29
N HIS A 94 3.24 10.05 16.04
CA HIS A 94 3.95 8.92 15.43
C HIS A 94 4.84 9.41 14.30
N CYS A 95 5.83 8.65 13.93
CA CYS A 95 6.69 8.87 12.78
C CYS A 95 7.11 10.36 12.61
N LEU A 96 7.54 11.02 13.70
CA LEU A 96 8.02 12.39 13.59
C LEU A 96 9.31 12.44 12.79
N ILE A 97 9.50 13.52 12.04
CA ILE A 97 10.74 13.77 11.30
C ILE A 97 11.94 13.67 12.25
N ASP A 98 13.03 13.06 11.79
CA ASP A 98 14.25 12.77 12.55
C ASP A 98 14.07 11.77 13.72
N ASP A 99 12.92 11.10 13.83
CA ASP A 99 12.70 10.00 14.76
C ASP A 99 12.88 8.65 14.04
N ILE A 100 13.38 7.65 14.78
CA ILE A 100 13.54 6.28 14.26
C ILE A 100 12.23 5.66 13.78
N GLU A 101 11.09 6.09 14.31
CA GLU A 101 9.78 5.65 13.87
C GLU A 101 9.50 6.02 12.40
N SER A 102 10.02 7.17 11.91
CA SER A 102 9.85 7.63 10.53
C SER A 102 10.78 6.93 9.54
N ASP A 103 11.82 6.23 10.03
CA ASP A 103 12.72 5.48 9.17
C ASP A 103 12.01 4.27 8.55
N ILE A 104 12.37 3.97 7.30
CA ILE A 104 12.00 2.70 6.69
C ILE A 104 12.67 1.53 7.46
N ILE A 105 11.99 0.39 7.51
CA ILE A 105 12.54 -0.83 8.15
C ILE A 105 13.86 -1.27 7.51
N ASP A 106 14.74 -1.87 8.32
CA ASP A 106 16.10 -2.25 7.87
C ASP A 106 16.09 -3.28 6.73
N GLU A 107 15.10 -4.15 6.69
CA GLU A 107 14.95 -5.20 5.69
C GLU A 107 14.77 -4.65 4.26
N LEU A 108 14.38 -3.39 4.13
CA LEU A 108 14.19 -2.73 2.83
C LEU A 108 15.36 -1.83 2.43
N LYS A 109 16.18 -1.35 3.37
CA LYS A 109 17.22 -0.33 3.12
C LYS A 109 18.24 -0.69 2.04
N SER A 110 18.54 -1.98 1.86
CA SER A 110 19.56 -2.45 0.91
C SER A 110 19.01 -2.90 -0.44
N ILE A 111 17.71 -2.74 -0.69
CA ILE A 111 17.08 -3.20 -1.93
C ILE A 111 17.53 -2.35 -3.11
N ASN A 112 17.93 -3.01 -4.20
CA ASN A 112 18.36 -2.33 -5.42
C ASN A 112 17.21 -1.52 -6.04
N GLY A 113 17.50 -0.30 -6.46
CA GLY A 113 16.52 0.58 -7.13
C GLY A 113 15.52 1.26 -6.18
N LEU A 114 15.68 1.11 -4.86
CA LEU A 114 14.83 1.75 -3.87
C LEU A 114 15.12 3.25 -3.77
N THR A 115 14.07 4.04 -3.83
CA THR A 115 14.06 5.48 -3.51
C THR A 115 13.07 5.72 -2.38
N ILE A 116 13.52 6.33 -1.29
CA ILE A 116 12.65 6.67 -0.16
C ILE A 116 12.08 8.07 -0.36
N VAL A 117 10.78 8.21 -0.20
CA VAL A 117 10.04 9.47 -0.34
C VAL A 117 9.25 9.72 0.93
N PRO A 118 9.70 10.63 1.81
CA PRO A 118 8.95 10.99 3.00
C PRO A 118 7.65 11.71 2.64
N LYS A 119 6.58 11.42 3.35
CA LYS A 119 5.29 12.08 3.21
C LYS A 119 4.77 12.57 4.56
N ASN A 120 4.11 13.74 4.56
CA ASN A 120 3.49 14.34 5.75
C ASN A 120 1.95 14.23 5.71
N SER A 121 1.45 13.20 5.05
CA SER A 121 0.01 12.96 4.89
C SER A 121 -0.24 11.49 4.55
N THR A 122 -1.42 10.96 4.88
CA THR A 122 -1.83 9.59 4.55
C THR A 122 -1.76 9.26 3.06
N ASN A 123 -1.80 10.24 2.15
CA ASN A 123 -1.80 10.00 0.72
C ASN A 123 -0.45 10.33 0.06
N GLY A 124 0.31 9.29 -0.29
CA GLY A 124 1.62 9.41 -0.94
C GLY A 124 1.60 10.13 -2.30
N PHE A 125 0.43 10.25 -2.95
CA PHE A 125 0.32 10.97 -4.23
C PHE A 125 0.83 12.41 -4.15
N PHE A 126 0.58 13.09 -3.04
CA PHE A 126 0.98 14.49 -2.85
C PHE A 126 2.47 14.66 -2.55
N ALA A 127 3.18 13.59 -2.23
CA ALA A 127 4.64 13.62 -2.07
C ALA A 127 5.39 13.43 -3.41
N LEU A 128 4.68 13.12 -4.49
CA LEU A 128 5.22 12.87 -5.83
C LEU A 128 4.96 14.04 -6.77
N GLU A 129 5.32 15.26 -6.38
CA GLU A 129 5.17 16.43 -7.27
C GLU A 129 5.91 16.21 -8.60
N ASN A 130 5.16 16.33 -9.72
CA ASN A 130 5.68 16.19 -11.08
C ASN A 130 6.32 14.83 -11.41
N PHE A 131 5.94 13.75 -10.70
CA PHE A 131 6.44 12.43 -11.04
C PHE A 131 5.94 11.99 -12.43
N ASP A 132 6.87 11.57 -13.28
CA ASP A 132 6.55 11.13 -14.63
C ASP A 132 6.18 9.64 -14.66
N TYR A 133 4.89 9.37 -14.76
CA TYR A 133 4.34 8.02 -14.89
C TYR A 133 4.37 7.47 -16.33
N SER A 134 4.85 8.24 -17.33
CA SER A 134 4.72 7.88 -18.76
C SER A 134 5.40 6.56 -19.12
N SER A 135 6.53 6.26 -18.46
CA SER A 135 7.32 5.05 -18.71
C SER A 135 6.68 3.77 -18.17
N PHE A 136 5.66 3.87 -17.30
CA PHE A 136 5.09 2.72 -16.61
C PHE A 136 3.71 2.35 -17.16
N GLU A 137 3.49 1.08 -17.42
CA GLU A 137 2.18 0.49 -17.75
C GLU A 137 1.56 -0.17 -16.50
N ASN A 138 2.41 -0.75 -15.64
CA ASN A 138 2.00 -1.42 -14.42
C ASN A 138 2.52 -0.68 -13.20
N ILE A 139 1.65 -0.49 -12.22
CA ILE A 139 1.94 0.14 -10.93
C ILE A 139 1.50 -0.83 -9.85
N ILE A 140 2.46 -1.43 -9.15
CA ILE A 140 2.19 -2.36 -8.06
C ILE A 140 2.26 -1.59 -6.74
N ILE A 141 1.29 -1.76 -5.86
CA ILE A 141 1.21 -1.06 -4.57
C ILE A 141 1.10 -2.09 -3.45
N VAL A 142 2.01 -2.03 -2.48
CA VAL A 142 2.10 -2.93 -1.32
C VAL A 142 2.34 -2.11 -0.03
N GLY A 143 2.13 -2.69 1.14
CA GLY A 143 2.37 -2.04 2.43
C GLY A 143 1.12 -1.85 3.28
N ASP A 144 1.04 -0.75 4.03
CA ASP A 144 -0.07 -0.44 4.94
C ASP A 144 -0.51 1.04 4.91
N CYS A 145 -1.66 1.41 5.46
CA CYS A 145 -2.78 0.51 5.78
C CYS A 145 -3.68 0.36 4.56
N THR A 146 -4.22 -0.85 4.37
CA THR A 146 -5.11 -1.17 3.22
C THR A 146 -6.21 -0.14 3.02
N ASP A 147 -6.86 0.29 4.10
CA ASP A 147 -8.04 1.17 4.11
C ASP A 147 -7.72 2.66 4.21
N ILE A 148 -6.45 3.02 4.44
CA ILE A 148 -6.01 4.41 4.59
C ILE A 148 -5.02 4.76 3.47
N CYS A 149 -3.72 4.57 3.71
CA CYS A 149 -2.67 5.06 2.81
C CYS A 149 -2.68 4.33 1.47
N ILE A 150 -2.83 3.00 1.47
CA ILE A 150 -2.95 2.18 0.26
C ILE A 150 -4.19 2.60 -0.54
N TYR A 151 -5.36 2.62 0.10
CA TYR A 151 -6.62 2.96 -0.55
C TYR A 151 -6.58 4.36 -1.17
N GLN A 152 -6.15 5.36 -0.38
CA GLN A 152 -6.11 6.74 -0.84
C GLN A 152 -5.14 6.89 -2.01
N PHE A 153 -3.94 6.32 -1.93
CA PHE A 153 -2.96 6.41 -3.01
C PHE A 153 -3.45 5.72 -4.28
N ALA A 154 -3.90 4.47 -4.19
CA ALA A 154 -4.36 3.69 -5.33
C ALA A 154 -5.56 4.33 -6.04
N THR A 155 -6.56 4.79 -5.28
CA THR A 155 -7.77 5.42 -5.86
C THR A 155 -7.48 6.80 -6.42
N THR A 156 -6.58 7.58 -5.80
CA THR A 156 -6.15 8.88 -6.34
C THR A 156 -5.41 8.70 -7.66
N LEU A 157 -4.47 7.74 -7.74
CA LEU A 157 -3.79 7.40 -9.00
C LEU A 157 -4.79 6.98 -10.08
N LYS A 158 -5.74 6.11 -9.75
CA LYS A 158 -6.75 5.69 -10.74
C LYS A 158 -7.60 6.85 -11.22
N ALA A 159 -8.04 7.72 -10.32
CA ALA A 159 -8.80 8.91 -10.67
C ALA A 159 -7.97 9.88 -11.53
N TYR A 160 -6.69 10.06 -11.21
CA TYR A 160 -5.76 10.88 -11.98
C TYR A 160 -5.60 10.37 -13.42
N PHE A 161 -5.34 9.07 -13.60
CA PHE A 161 -5.21 8.50 -14.94
C PHE A 161 -6.53 8.50 -15.72
N ASN A 162 -7.65 8.23 -15.07
CA ASN A 162 -8.98 8.36 -15.68
C ASN A 162 -9.24 9.78 -16.18
N HIS A 163 -8.87 10.80 -15.40
CA HIS A 163 -8.98 12.20 -15.80
C HIS A 163 -8.17 12.52 -17.08
N LEU A 164 -7.00 11.92 -17.20
CA LEU A 164 -6.12 12.10 -18.36
C LEU A 164 -6.46 11.17 -19.54
N ASN A 165 -7.42 10.26 -19.40
CA ASN A 165 -7.75 9.21 -20.36
C ASN A 165 -6.52 8.31 -20.69
N ILE A 166 -5.69 8.02 -19.67
CA ILE A 166 -4.52 7.14 -19.77
C ILE A 166 -4.86 5.82 -19.08
N ASP A 167 -4.73 4.71 -19.79
CA ASP A 167 -4.91 3.39 -19.19
C ASP A 167 -3.62 2.93 -18.51
N LYS A 168 -3.71 2.66 -17.20
CA LYS A 168 -2.64 2.11 -16.37
C LYS A 168 -3.20 0.96 -15.53
N ASN A 169 -2.44 -0.12 -15.45
CA ASN A 169 -2.78 -1.26 -14.62
C ASN A 169 -2.24 -1.04 -13.20
N ILE A 170 -3.11 -0.64 -12.29
CA ILE A 170 -2.77 -0.50 -10.86
C ILE A 170 -3.10 -1.82 -10.19
N ILE A 171 -2.09 -2.48 -9.61
CA ILE A 171 -2.19 -3.83 -9.02
C ILE A 171 -1.99 -3.73 -7.52
N VAL A 172 -2.91 -4.33 -6.76
CA VAL A 172 -2.81 -4.46 -5.29
C VAL A 172 -2.92 -5.95 -4.93
N PRO A 173 -1.81 -6.61 -4.58
CA PRO A 173 -1.83 -8.01 -4.11
C PRO A 173 -2.30 -8.07 -2.66
N VAL A 174 -3.33 -8.88 -2.39
CA VAL A 174 -3.98 -8.96 -1.07
C VAL A 174 -3.03 -9.48 0.01
N ASP A 175 -2.12 -10.36 -0.34
CA ASP A 175 -1.14 -10.94 0.58
C ASP A 175 0.04 -10.01 0.92
N LEU A 176 0.13 -8.85 0.26
CA LEU A 176 1.17 -7.83 0.49
C LEU A 176 0.60 -6.50 1.02
N VAL A 177 -0.65 -6.49 1.47
CA VAL A 177 -1.27 -5.34 2.13
C VAL A 177 -2.03 -5.79 3.36
N ASP A 178 -2.02 -4.98 4.41
CA ASP A 178 -2.83 -5.21 5.60
C ASP A 178 -3.09 -3.88 6.34
N THR A 179 -3.86 -3.94 7.43
CA THR A 179 -4.15 -2.80 8.30
C THR A 179 -4.13 -3.22 9.76
N TYR A 180 -4.06 -2.25 10.66
CA TYR A 180 -4.08 -2.48 12.09
C TYR A 180 -5.45 -2.99 12.58
N ASP A 181 -5.46 -3.62 13.77
CA ASP A 181 -6.69 -4.13 14.39
C ASP A 181 -6.84 -3.57 15.81
N ILE A 182 -7.94 -2.89 16.08
CA ILE A 182 -8.31 -2.43 17.41
C ILE A 182 -9.71 -2.99 17.72
N PRO A 183 -9.85 -3.90 18.69
CA PRO A 183 -11.12 -4.53 18.99
C PRO A 183 -12.24 -3.50 19.23
N ASN A 184 -13.39 -3.69 18.60
CA ASN A 184 -14.58 -2.86 18.65
C ASN A 184 -14.45 -1.42 18.11
N ILE A 185 -13.29 -1.02 17.59
CA ILE A 185 -13.04 0.31 17.03
C ILE A 185 -12.70 0.20 15.56
N HIS A 186 -11.70 -0.62 15.22
CA HIS A 186 -11.20 -0.80 13.86
C HIS A 186 -10.92 -2.28 13.63
N SER A 187 -11.86 -2.97 13.01
CA SER A 187 -11.72 -4.38 12.67
C SER A 187 -10.94 -4.51 11.36
N ALA A 188 -9.70 -4.99 11.43
CA ALA A 188 -8.85 -5.18 10.26
C ALA A 188 -9.52 -6.05 9.18
N ASN A 189 -10.17 -7.14 9.60
CA ASN A 189 -10.85 -8.04 8.65
C ASN A 189 -11.99 -7.31 7.90
N LEU A 190 -12.78 -6.51 8.61
CA LEU A 190 -13.86 -5.74 8.00
C LEU A 190 -13.31 -4.64 7.08
N MET A 191 -12.27 -3.91 7.52
CA MET A 191 -11.67 -2.84 6.74
C MET A 191 -11.03 -3.40 5.45
N ASN A 192 -10.21 -4.44 5.56
CA ASN A 192 -9.66 -5.11 4.39
C ASN A 192 -10.77 -5.55 3.42
N LEU A 193 -11.82 -6.19 3.94
CA LEU A 193 -12.93 -6.67 3.13
C LEU A 193 -13.60 -5.54 2.35
N VAL A 194 -13.96 -4.46 3.03
CA VAL A 194 -14.71 -3.32 2.44
C VAL A 194 -13.83 -2.53 1.47
N PHE A 195 -12.60 -2.21 1.86
CA PHE A 195 -11.74 -1.33 1.07
C PHE A 195 -11.11 -2.04 -0.14
N LEU A 196 -10.77 -3.32 -0.06
CA LEU A 196 -10.36 -4.09 -1.23
C LEU A 196 -11.50 -4.22 -2.25
N ASN A 197 -12.73 -4.49 -1.79
CA ASN A 197 -13.89 -4.48 -2.68
C ASN A 197 -14.13 -3.11 -3.31
N SER A 198 -13.96 -2.03 -2.54
CA SER A 198 -14.06 -0.67 -3.08
C SER A 198 -12.99 -0.39 -4.13
N MET A 199 -11.74 -0.84 -3.94
CA MET A 199 -10.67 -0.73 -4.95
C MET A 199 -11.07 -1.43 -6.25
N ILE A 200 -11.59 -2.66 -6.17
CA ILE A 200 -12.08 -3.41 -7.35
C ILE A 200 -13.14 -2.61 -8.10
N GLN A 201 -14.12 -2.06 -7.38
CA GLN A 201 -15.20 -1.25 -7.99
C GLN A 201 -14.70 0.05 -8.61
N ASN A 202 -13.57 0.59 -8.13
CA ASN A 202 -12.89 1.75 -8.72
C ASN A 202 -11.96 1.39 -9.89
N GLY A 203 -11.91 0.11 -10.30
CA GLY A 203 -11.12 -0.34 -11.44
C GLY A 203 -9.64 -0.55 -11.14
N ILE A 204 -9.31 -0.82 -9.88
CA ILE A 204 -7.98 -1.28 -9.45
C ILE A 204 -7.94 -2.81 -9.57
N ASN A 205 -6.85 -3.33 -10.10
CA ASN A 205 -6.63 -4.76 -10.25
C ASN A 205 -6.17 -5.37 -8.91
N VAL A 206 -7.13 -5.72 -8.06
CA VAL A 206 -6.84 -6.43 -6.81
C VAL A 206 -6.68 -7.91 -7.13
N VAL A 207 -5.54 -8.48 -6.79
CA VAL A 207 -5.19 -9.89 -7.05
C VAL A 207 -4.91 -10.62 -5.74
N LYS A 208 -5.08 -11.94 -5.73
CA LYS A 208 -4.83 -12.73 -4.52
C LYS A 208 -3.37 -12.65 -4.10
N THR A 209 -2.47 -12.86 -5.04
CA THR A 209 -1.01 -12.79 -4.91
C THR A 209 -0.38 -12.55 -6.30
N ILE A 210 0.89 -12.22 -6.33
CA ILE A 210 1.69 -12.25 -7.56
C ILE A 210 2.67 -13.41 -7.46
N ASP A 211 2.52 -14.42 -8.31
CA ASP A 211 3.41 -15.57 -8.38
C ASP A 211 4.67 -15.19 -9.19
N TYR A 212 5.87 -15.16 -8.55
CA TYR A 212 7.15 -14.69 -9.11
C TYR A 212 8.31 -15.65 -8.87
#